data_3ac0fc43ca1f19dfc0a96df3543540d1
#
_entry.id   3ac0fc43ca1f19dfc0a96df3543540d1
#
_cell.length_a   1.000
_cell.length_b   1.000
_cell.length_c   1.000
_cell.angle_alpha   90.00
_cell.angle_beta   90.00
_cell.angle_gamma   90.00
#
_symmetry.space_group_name_H-M   'P 1'
#
loop_
_entity.id
_entity.type
_entity.pdbx_description
1 polymer ?
#
loop_
_entity_poly.entity_id
_entity_poly.type
_entity_poly.pdbx_seq_one_letter_code
_entity_poly.pdbx_strand_id
1 'polypeptide(L)'
;LLIVNKEPYIIVHPTQKKVDKTLANAVVNYFEKTLGKTLVPRFYNRLDMNTSGLIIIAKNAYTQAFLQDKTEVKKTYKVIASGIIEEDDFFIEKPIGKIGDDLRRIELSEENGGKSAKTHIKVLERNYEKNITFLEARLYTGRTHQIRAHLSLIGHSLVGDELYGGNMEIAKRQMLHAFKLEFQNPKTLENLKIEIDIPIDMKEVLK
;
A
#
# COMPACT_ATOMS: atom_id res chain seq x y z
N LEU A 1 -17.38 9.26 -5.17
CA LEU A 1 -16.04 8.81 -4.89
C LEU A 1 -15.40 9.71 -3.83
N LEU A 2 -14.66 9.13 -2.89
CA LEU A 2 -13.83 9.83 -1.90
C LEU A 2 -12.43 9.24 -1.98
N ILE A 3 -11.41 10.09 -1.96
CA ILE A 3 -10.02 9.68 -1.87
C ILE A 3 -9.44 10.29 -0.61
N VAL A 4 -8.80 9.46 0.18
CA VAL A 4 -8.23 9.85 1.47
C VAL A 4 -6.72 9.59 1.46
N ASN A 5 -5.93 10.57 1.90
CA ASN A 5 -4.55 10.35 2.29
C ASN A 5 -4.53 9.87 3.74
N LYS A 6 -4.30 8.56 3.93
CA LYS A 6 -4.27 7.94 5.26
C LYS A 6 -2.92 8.18 5.93
N GLU A 7 -2.94 8.72 7.13
CA GLU A 7 -1.76 8.78 7.99
C GLU A 7 -1.32 7.37 8.45
N PRO A 8 -0.03 7.16 8.77
CA PRO A 8 0.43 5.93 9.39
C PRO A 8 -0.25 5.70 10.77
N TYR A 9 -0.14 4.49 11.30
CA TYR A 9 -0.69 4.06 12.60
C TYR A 9 -2.21 4.01 12.69
N ILE A 10 -2.93 4.21 11.57
CA ILE A 10 -4.38 4.11 11.49
C ILE A 10 -4.78 2.81 10.82
N ILE A 11 -5.58 1.99 11.51
CA ILE A 11 -6.19 0.77 10.94
C ILE A 11 -7.34 1.17 10.01
N VAL A 12 -7.43 0.53 8.84
CA VAL A 12 -8.47 0.86 7.86
C VAL A 12 -9.85 0.37 8.31
N HIS A 13 -9.95 -0.91 8.70
CA HIS A 13 -11.22 -1.53 9.12
C HIS A 13 -11.21 -1.93 10.58
N PRO A 14 -12.36 -1.92 11.25
CA PRO A 14 -12.48 -2.52 12.58
C PRO A 14 -11.99 -3.99 12.58
N THR A 15 -11.38 -4.39 13.67
CA THR A 15 -10.96 -5.75 13.95
C THR A 15 -11.54 -6.20 15.28
N GLN A 16 -11.49 -7.50 15.59
CA GLN A 16 -11.93 -8.00 16.89
C GLN A 16 -11.23 -7.32 18.08
N LYS A 17 -9.96 -6.92 17.89
CA LYS A 17 -9.14 -6.25 18.94
C LYS A 17 -9.32 -4.73 18.96
N LYS A 18 -9.81 -4.12 17.88
CA LYS A 18 -10.00 -2.66 17.77
C LYS A 18 -11.21 -2.36 16.90
N VAL A 19 -12.31 -1.98 17.54
CA VAL A 19 -13.60 -1.71 16.88
C VAL A 19 -13.81 -0.23 16.59
N ASP A 20 -13.08 0.65 17.25
CA ASP A 20 -13.16 2.11 17.16
C ASP A 20 -11.88 2.76 16.63
N LYS A 21 -11.94 4.07 16.36
CA LYS A 21 -10.80 4.89 15.90
C LYS A 21 -10.10 4.32 14.66
N THR A 22 -10.89 3.69 13.77
CA THR A 22 -10.40 3.24 12.46
C THR A 22 -10.73 4.26 11.37
N LEU A 23 -10.08 4.14 10.20
CA LEU A 23 -10.41 4.98 9.06
C LEU A 23 -11.90 4.81 8.67
N ALA A 24 -12.44 3.60 8.75
CA ALA A 24 -13.85 3.33 8.46
C ALA A 24 -14.78 4.14 9.38
N ASN A 25 -14.51 4.22 10.69
CA ASN A 25 -15.30 5.04 11.61
C ASN A 25 -15.21 6.54 11.25
N ALA A 26 -14.02 7.03 10.93
CA ALA A 26 -13.82 8.43 10.51
C ALA A 26 -14.60 8.77 9.24
N VAL A 27 -14.61 7.84 8.25
CA VAL A 27 -15.33 8.05 6.98
C VAL A 27 -16.84 8.00 7.17
N VAL A 28 -17.38 7.14 8.04
CA VAL A 28 -18.81 7.15 8.41
C VAL A 28 -19.20 8.52 8.99
N ASN A 29 -18.46 9.00 9.98
CA ASN A 29 -18.70 10.32 10.58
C ASN A 29 -18.59 11.47 9.55
N TYR A 30 -17.62 11.37 8.62
CA TYR A 30 -17.51 12.34 7.53
C TYR A 30 -18.75 12.32 6.62
N PHE A 31 -19.27 11.15 6.26
CA PHE A 31 -20.48 11.04 5.45
C PHE A 31 -21.73 11.60 6.18
N GLU A 32 -21.88 11.32 7.46
CA GLU A 32 -22.97 11.87 8.27
C GLU A 32 -22.93 13.40 8.29
N LYS A 33 -21.77 13.98 8.56
CA LYS A 33 -21.59 15.44 8.62
C LYS A 33 -21.75 16.15 7.29
N THR A 34 -21.27 15.54 6.20
CA THR A 34 -21.21 16.21 4.88
C THR A 34 -22.40 15.89 3.98
N LEU A 35 -23.01 14.72 4.14
CA LEU A 35 -24.09 14.25 3.27
C LEU A 35 -25.43 14.12 4.02
N GLY A 36 -25.45 14.31 5.34
CA GLY A 36 -26.62 14.09 6.18
C GLY A 36 -27.13 12.65 6.17
N LYS A 37 -26.28 11.68 5.84
CA LYS A 37 -26.63 10.26 5.71
C LYS A 37 -25.54 9.36 6.25
N THR A 38 -25.92 8.35 7.02
CA THR A 38 -25.03 7.25 7.40
C THR A 38 -24.86 6.32 6.20
N LEU A 39 -23.68 6.33 5.59
CA LEU A 39 -23.32 5.44 4.47
C LEU A 39 -22.25 4.46 4.92
N VAL A 40 -22.39 3.21 4.49
CA VAL A 40 -21.32 2.20 4.66
C VAL A 40 -20.18 2.51 3.71
N PRO A 41 -18.96 2.83 4.19
CA PRO A 41 -17.82 3.10 3.33
C PRO A 41 -17.37 1.83 2.60
N ARG A 42 -17.25 1.93 1.28
CA ARG A 42 -16.85 0.82 0.40
C ARG A 42 -15.41 1.03 -0.06
N PHE A 43 -14.47 0.48 0.68
CA PHE A 43 -13.04 0.59 0.37
C PHE A 43 -12.69 -0.24 -0.87
N TYR A 44 -12.10 0.39 -1.87
CA TYR A 44 -11.57 -0.31 -3.04
C TYR A 44 -10.23 -0.99 -2.75
N ASN A 45 -9.35 -0.29 -2.03
CA ASN A 45 -8.06 -0.80 -1.60
C ASN A 45 -7.87 -0.62 -0.08
N ARG A 46 -6.92 -1.36 0.45
CA ARG A 46 -6.51 -1.26 1.85
C ARG A 46 -5.02 -0.96 1.92
N LEU A 47 -4.63 -0.32 3.00
CA LEU A 47 -3.23 -0.14 3.41
C LEU A 47 -3.05 -0.78 4.78
N ASP A 48 -1.85 -1.28 5.04
CA ASP A 48 -1.47 -1.76 6.37
C ASP A 48 -1.53 -0.60 7.38
N MET A 49 -1.63 -0.89 8.66
CA MET A 49 -1.74 0.11 9.73
C MET A 49 -0.64 1.18 9.60
N ASN A 50 0.60 0.76 9.43
CA ASN A 50 1.76 1.65 9.40
C ASN A 50 2.11 2.16 7.98
N THR A 51 1.41 1.73 6.94
CA THR A 51 1.53 2.28 5.59
C THR A 51 0.68 3.53 5.45
N SER A 52 1.23 4.60 4.93
CA SER A 52 0.52 5.85 4.64
C SER A 52 0.12 5.98 3.17
N GLY A 53 -0.75 6.94 2.85
CA GLY A 53 -1.06 7.33 1.48
C GLY A 53 -2.49 7.08 1.02
N LEU A 54 -2.69 7.03 -0.27
CA LEU A 54 -3.98 7.13 -0.93
C LEU A 54 -4.83 5.86 -0.81
N ILE A 55 -6.07 6.05 -0.38
CA ILE A 55 -7.13 5.03 -0.34
C ILE A 55 -8.35 5.56 -1.10
N ILE A 56 -8.92 4.70 -1.95
CA ILE A 56 -10.16 4.97 -2.69
C ILE A 56 -11.34 4.39 -1.93
N ILE A 57 -12.39 5.21 -1.74
CA ILE A 57 -13.63 4.83 -1.08
C ILE A 57 -14.81 5.16 -1.99
N ALA A 58 -15.54 4.15 -2.41
CA ALA A 58 -16.77 4.32 -3.16
C ALA A 58 -17.92 4.73 -2.22
N LYS A 59 -18.72 5.72 -2.65
CA LYS A 59 -19.89 6.21 -1.90
C LYS A 59 -21.15 5.37 -2.16
N ASN A 60 -21.12 4.48 -3.16
CA ASN A 60 -22.25 3.60 -3.53
C ASN A 60 -21.75 2.32 -4.21
N ALA A 61 -22.66 1.35 -4.37
CA ALA A 61 -22.35 0.04 -4.94
C ALA A 61 -21.94 0.13 -6.43
N TYR A 62 -22.56 1.01 -7.22
CA TYR A 62 -22.22 1.21 -8.63
C TYR A 62 -20.76 1.63 -8.80
N THR A 63 -20.32 2.64 -8.04
CA THR A 63 -18.93 3.12 -8.06
C THR A 63 -17.96 2.02 -7.65
N GLN A 64 -18.32 1.20 -6.66
CA GLN A 64 -17.50 0.06 -6.23
C GLN A 64 -17.34 -0.97 -7.34
N ALA A 65 -18.46 -1.39 -7.95
CA ALA A 65 -18.46 -2.37 -9.04
C ALA A 65 -17.68 -1.85 -10.25
N PHE A 66 -17.85 -0.57 -10.62
CA PHE A 66 -17.10 0.04 -11.71
C PHE A 66 -15.59 -0.05 -11.48
N LEU A 67 -15.12 0.32 -10.29
CA LEU A 67 -13.69 0.26 -9.96
C LEU A 67 -13.15 -1.17 -9.97
N GLN A 68 -13.96 -2.17 -9.63
CA GLN A 68 -13.57 -3.57 -9.60
C GLN A 68 -13.53 -4.21 -10.99
N ASP A 69 -14.52 -3.92 -11.83
CA ASP A 69 -14.81 -4.71 -13.02
C ASP A 69 -14.60 -3.96 -14.35
N LYS A 70 -14.62 -2.62 -14.32
CA LYS A 70 -14.66 -1.78 -15.54
C LYS A 70 -13.43 -0.92 -15.76
N THR A 71 -12.55 -0.80 -14.79
CA THR A 71 -11.34 0.01 -14.92
C THR A 71 -10.14 -0.64 -14.25
N GLU A 72 -8.96 -0.48 -14.85
CA GLU A 72 -7.71 -0.79 -14.17
C GLU A 72 -7.38 0.35 -13.20
N VAL A 73 -7.22 0.03 -11.92
CA VAL A 73 -6.72 0.99 -10.93
C VAL A 73 -5.23 0.74 -10.70
N LYS A 74 -4.40 1.61 -11.29
CA LYS A 74 -2.94 1.57 -11.11
C LYS A 74 -2.59 2.19 -9.76
N LYS A 75 -1.84 1.44 -8.96
CA LYS A 75 -1.39 1.84 -7.61
C LYS A 75 0.12 1.85 -7.59
N THR A 76 0.71 3.01 -7.34
CA THR A 76 2.16 3.17 -7.25
C THR A 76 2.56 3.69 -5.87
N TYR A 77 3.61 3.13 -5.33
CA TYR A 77 4.11 3.40 -3.99
C TYR A 77 5.53 3.95 -4.06
N LYS A 78 5.86 4.86 -3.16
CA LYS A 78 7.24 5.22 -2.83
C LYS A 78 7.70 4.35 -1.68
N VAL A 79 8.91 3.83 -1.80
CA VAL A 79 9.49 2.85 -0.88
C VAL A 79 10.94 3.20 -0.60
N ILE A 80 11.38 3.02 0.64
CA ILE A 80 12.80 3.02 0.99
C ILE A 80 13.15 1.61 1.45
N ALA A 81 14.00 0.94 0.70
CA ALA A 81 14.49 -0.41 0.97
C ALA A 81 15.88 -0.37 1.60
N SER A 82 16.21 -1.34 2.43
CA SER A 82 17.54 -1.55 2.98
C SER A 82 18.45 -2.20 1.95
N GLY A 83 19.71 -1.77 1.92
CA GLY A 83 20.71 -2.23 0.95
C GLY A 83 20.61 -1.50 -0.41
N ILE A 84 21.61 -1.76 -1.25
CA ILE A 84 21.70 -1.20 -2.59
C ILE A 84 21.13 -2.22 -3.59
N ILE A 85 20.07 -1.84 -4.28
CA ILE A 85 19.45 -2.61 -5.36
C ILE A 85 20.16 -2.19 -6.65
N GLU A 86 20.90 -3.08 -7.29
CA GLU A 86 21.73 -2.74 -8.45
C GLU A 86 20.92 -2.58 -9.74
N GLU A 87 19.85 -3.36 -9.92
CA GLU A 87 19.01 -3.32 -11.11
C GLU A 87 18.06 -2.11 -11.04
N ASP A 88 17.98 -1.32 -12.12
CA ASP A 88 17.22 -0.06 -12.13
C ASP A 88 15.73 -0.24 -12.33
N ASP A 89 15.32 -1.24 -13.11
CA ASP A 89 13.94 -1.44 -13.55
C ASP A 89 13.65 -2.93 -13.77
N PHE A 90 12.80 -3.55 -12.92
CA PHE A 90 12.57 -4.99 -12.97
C PHE A 90 11.21 -5.39 -12.36
N PHE A 91 10.83 -6.64 -12.60
CA PHE A 91 9.65 -7.25 -12.00
C PHE A 91 10.03 -8.28 -10.95
N ILE A 92 9.24 -8.30 -9.86
CA ILE A 92 9.22 -9.42 -8.91
C ILE A 92 7.92 -10.17 -9.14
N GLU A 93 8.04 -11.40 -9.65
CA GLU A 93 6.93 -12.29 -9.98
C GLU A 93 7.06 -13.57 -9.13
N LYS A 94 6.69 -13.49 -7.86
CA LYS A 94 6.77 -14.58 -6.91
C LYS A 94 5.43 -14.76 -6.22
N PRO A 95 4.82 -15.95 -6.29
CA PRO A 95 3.57 -16.21 -5.57
C PRO A 95 3.83 -16.15 -4.07
N ILE A 96 2.94 -15.50 -3.34
CA ILE A 96 3.06 -15.32 -1.89
C ILE A 96 1.85 -15.86 -1.15
N GLY A 97 2.10 -16.45 0.00
CA GLY A 97 1.09 -17.03 0.85
C GLY A 97 1.37 -16.86 2.33
N LYS A 98 0.53 -17.42 3.17
CA LYS A 98 0.65 -17.46 4.63
C LYS A 98 0.77 -18.91 5.08
N ILE A 99 1.68 -19.19 6.02
CA ILE A 99 1.76 -20.48 6.69
C ILE A 99 1.29 -20.34 8.14
N GLY A 100 0.33 -21.15 8.53
CA GLY A 100 -0.19 -21.18 9.90
C GLY A 100 -0.63 -19.79 10.39
N ASP A 101 -0.21 -19.42 11.60
CA ASP A 101 -0.55 -18.16 12.24
C ASP A 101 0.50 -17.05 12.03
N ASP A 102 1.56 -17.30 11.25
CA ASP A 102 2.55 -16.26 10.93
C ASP A 102 1.89 -15.09 10.20
N LEU A 103 2.17 -13.88 10.66
CA LEU A 103 1.63 -12.66 10.03
C LEU A 103 2.31 -12.35 8.71
N ARG A 104 3.54 -12.84 8.49
CA ARG A 104 4.30 -12.60 7.27
C ARG A 104 3.65 -13.29 6.07
N ARG A 105 3.99 -12.78 4.91
CA ARG A 105 3.78 -13.47 3.63
C ARG A 105 5.15 -13.92 3.14
N ILE A 106 5.23 -15.15 2.71
CA ILE A 106 6.45 -15.78 2.19
C ILE A 106 6.19 -16.27 0.77
N GLU A 107 7.24 -16.56 0.02
CA GLU A 107 7.13 -17.27 -1.25
C GLU A 107 6.51 -18.65 -0.98
N LEU A 108 5.45 -18.95 -1.69
CA LEU A 108 4.71 -20.20 -1.54
C LEU A 108 4.09 -20.54 -2.88
N SER A 109 4.31 -21.77 -3.35
CA SER A 109 3.72 -22.24 -4.60
C SER A 109 2.18 -22.22 -4.54
N GLU A 110 1.53 -22.09 -5.70
CA GLU A 110 0.06 -22.08 -5.77
C GLU A 110 -0.54 -23.38 -5.25
N GLU A 111 0.14 -24.51 -5.46
CA GLU A 111 -0.25 -25.83 -4.92
C GLU A 111 -0.29 -25.86 -3.39
N ASN A 112 0.55 -25.07 -2.74
CA ASN A 112 0.62 -24.94 -1.28
C ASN A 112 -0.19 -23.75 -0.74
N GLY A 113 -1.05 -23.15 -1.57
CA GLY A 113 -1.92 -22.03 -1.17
C GLY A 113 -1.33 -20.63 -1.37
N GLY A 114 -0.20 -20.51 -2.05
CA GLY A 114 0.33 -19.25 -2.55
C GLY A 114 -0.62 -18.63 -3.57
N LYS A 115 -0.54 -17.32 -3.73
CA LYS A 115 -1.31 -16.57 -4.73
C LYS A 115 -0.37 -15.81 -5.62
N SER A 116 -0.55 -15.93 -6.94
CA SER A 116 0.21 -15.15 -7.91
C SER A 116 0.28 -13.69 -7.51
N ALA A 117 1.48 -13.13 -7.54
CA ALA A 117 1.74 -11.75 -7.19
C ALA A 117 2.82 -11.17 -8.12
N LYS A 118 2.58 -9.95 -8.60
CA LYS A 118 3.47 -9.25 -9.54
C LYS A 118 3.62 -7.79 -9.12
N THR A 119 4.87 -7.38 -8.90
CA THR A 119 5.28 -6.02 -8.54
C THR A 119 6.34 -5.54 -9.50
N HIS A 120 6.16 -4.36 -10.07
CA HIS A 120 7.19 -3.67 -10.85
C HIS A 120 7.97 -2.73 -9.94
N ILE A 121 9.27 -2.79 -9.99
CA ILE A 121 10.20 -1.96 -9.23
C ILE A 121 10.94 -1.04 -10.18
N LYS A 122 11.02 0.23 -9.83
CA LYS A 122 11.86 1.22 -10.50
C LYS A 122 12.69 1.96 -9.46
N VAL A 123 14.01 1.81 -9.53
CA VAL A 123 14.94 2.53 -8.65
C VAL A 123 14.97 4.00 -9.04
N LEU A 124 14.93 4.87 -8.06
CA LEU A 124 14.98 6.32 -8.22
C LEU A 124 16.31 6.90 -7.75
N GLU A 125 16.81 6.40 -6.62
CA GLU A 125 18.03 6.90 -6.00
C GLU A 125 18.66 5.81 -5.11
N ARG A 126 19.99 5.78 -5.08
CA ARG A 126 20.80 4.92 -4.19
C ARG A 126 21.60 5.79 -3.25
N ASN A 127 21.46 5.58 -1.96
CA ASN A 127 22.29 6.22 -0.96
C ASN A 127 23.28 5.19 -0.39
N TYR A 128 24.51 5.22 -0.89
CA TYR A 128 25.56 4.27 -0.49
C TYR A 128 26.03 4.48 0.95
N GLU A 129 26.00 5.72 1.46
CA GLU A 129 26.41 6.05 2.82
C GLU A 129 25.47 5.41 3.86
N LYS A 130 24.15 5.54 3.62
CA LYS A 130 23.11 4.95 4.49
C LYS A 130 22.77 3.51 4.14
N ASN A 131 23.35 2.99 3.04
CA ASN A 131 23.02 1.68 2.50
C ASN A 131 21.52 1.45 2.31
N ILE A 132 20.86 2.38 1.60
CA ILE A 132 19.43 2.33 1.30
C ILE A 132 19.18 2.64 -0.18
N THR A 133 18.06 2.15 -0.70
CA THR A 133 17.56 2.44 -2.05
C THR A 133 16.16 3.04 -1.99
N PHE A 134 15.98 4.21 -2.62
CA PHE A 134 14.67 4.83 -2.82
C PHE A 134 14.09 4.41 -4.16
N LEU A 135 12.86 3.92 -4.18
CA LEU A 135 12.25 3.33 -5.37
C LEU A 135 10.75 3.58 -5.49
N GLU A 136 10.23 3.37 -6.68
CA GLU A 136 8.81 3.18 -6.94
C GLU A 136 8.48 1.69 -7.05
N ALA A 137 7.35 1.30 -6.45
CA ALA A 137 6.77 -0.03 -6.60
C ALA A 137 5.35 0.09 -7.17
N ARG A 138 5.10 -0.43 -8.37
CA ARG A 138 3.77 -0.50 -8.96
C ARG A 138 3.19 -1.90 -8.79
N LEU A 139 1.97 -1.95 -8.25
CA LEU A 139 1.25 -3.21 -8.04
C LEU A 139 0.41 -3.60 -9.26
N TYR A 140 0.63 -4.80 -9.80
CA TYR A 140 -0.24 -5.46 -10.79
C TYR A 140 -1.24 -6.40 -10.14
N THR A 141 -0.95 -6.85 -8.92
CA THR A 141 -1.82 -7.62 -8.04
C THR A 141 -1.89 -6.94 -6.67
N GLY A 142 -2.85 -7.29 -5.83
CA GLY A 142 -3.05 -6.65 -4.52
C GLY A 142 -3.08 -7.66 -3.38
N ARG A 143 -1.98 -8.38 -3.11
CA ARG A 143 -1.90 -9.31 -2.00
C ARG A 143 -1.52 -8.60 -0.71
N THR A 144 -1.91 -9.14 0.42
CA THR A 144 -1.52 -8.63 1.74
C THR A 144 0.00 -8.59 1.85
N HIS A 145 0.57 -7.46 2.31
CA HIS A 145 2.00 -7.22 2.46
C HIS A 145 2.84 -7.39 1.18
N GLN A 146 2.24 -7.36 -0.01
CA GLN A 146 2.91 -7.78 -1.24
C GLN A 146 4.26 -7.10 -1.48
N ILE A 147 4.35 -5.77 -1.44
CA ILE A 147 5.62 -5.05 -1.66
C ILE A 147 6.64 -5.41 -0.58
N ARG A 148 6.21 -5.49 0.67
CA ARG A 148 7.04 -5.82 1.83
C ARG A 148 7.65 -7.22 1.69
N ALA A 149 6.80 -8.20 1.36
CA ALA A 149 7.21 -9.59 1.13
C ALA A 149 8.15 -9.69 -0.07
N HIS A 150 7.78 -9.12 -1.22
CA HIS A 150 8.58 -9.19 -2.44
C HIS A 150 9.99 -8.64 -2.25
N LEU A 151 10.12 -7.44 -1.66
CA LEU A 151 11.44 -6.85 -1.42
C LEU A 151 12.24 -7.64 -0.38
N SER A 152 11.60 -8.17 0.65
CA SER A 152 12.26 -9.05 1.61
C SER A 152 12.75 -10.36 0.97
N LEU A 153 11.99 -10.94 0.04
CA LEU A 153 12.36 -12.18 -0.68
C LEU A 153 13.59 -12.01 -1.58
N ILE A 154 13.92 -10.81 -1.99
CA ILE A 154 15.12 -10.50 -2.77
C ILE A 154 16.24 -9.90 -1.89
N GLY A 155 16.10 -9.95 -0.56
CA GLY A 155 17.12 -9.50 0.38
C GLY A 155 17.10 -8.01 0.74
N HIS A 156 16.07 -7.27 0.30
CA HIS A 156 15.96 -5.81 0.47
C HIS A 156 14.70 -5.42 1.25
N SER A 157 14.58 -5.86 2.51
CA SER A 157 13.45 -5.48 3.37
C SER A 157 13.30 -3.96 3.46
N LEU A 158 12.07 -3.47 3.63
CA LEU A 158 11.83 -2.04 3.78
C LEU A 158 12.47 -1.51 5.06
N VAL A 159 13.07 -0.34 4.99
CA VAL A 159 13.55 0.37 6.17
C VAL A 159 12.39 0.54 7.15
N GLY A 160 12.59 0.21 8.43
CA GLY A 160 11.59 0.30 9.49
C GLY A 160 10.48 -0.77 9.44
N ASP A 161 10.66 -1.84 8.66
CA ASP A 161 9.71 -2.95 8.62
C ASP A 161 10.10 -4.06 9.60
N GLU A 162 9.70 -3.91 10.87
CA GLU A 162 9.99 -4.88 11.92
C GLU A 162 9.60 -6.31 11.55
N LEU A 163 8.42 -6.48 10.94
CA LEU A 163 7.89 -7.81 10.60
C LEU A 163 8.75 -8.56 9.57
N TYR A 164 9.40 -7.84 8.67
CA TYR A 164 10.24 -8.40 7.60
C TYR A 164 11.74 -8.16 7.80
N GLY A 165 12.17 -7.77 9.02
CA GLY A 165 13.57 -7.61 9.37
C GLY A 165 14.22 -6.33 8.84
N GLY A 166 13.42 -5.30 8.57
CA GLY A 166 13.93 -3.98 8.20
C GLY A 166 14.60 -3.25 9.35
N ASN A 167 15.54 -2.35 9.04
CA ASN A 167 16.30 -1.61 10.04
C ASN A 167 15.40 -0.62 10.81
N MET A 168 15.18 -0.92 12.10
CA MET A 168 14.36 -0.12 13.03
C MET A 168 15.10 1.07 13.66
N GLU A 169 16.41 1.16 13.48
CA GLU A 169 17.20 2.30 13.97
C GLU A 169 16.97 3.54 13.09
N ILE A 170 16.86 3.32 11.78
CA ILE A 170 16.65 4.37 10.77
C ILE A 170 15.21 4.89 10.81
N ALA A 171 14.21 3.99 10.94
CA ALA A 171 12.80 4.37 10.96
C ALA A 171 11.96 3.45 11.83
N LYS A 172 10.85 3.97 12.39
CA LYS A 172 9.99 3.26 13.34
C LYS A 172 8.75 2.60 12.70
N ARG A 173 8.63 2.67 11.38
CA ARG A 173 7.60 2.00 10.58
C ARG A 173 8.16 1.65 9.21
N GLN A 174 7.51 0.70 8.51
CA GLN A 174 7.89 0.45 7.12
C GLN A 174 7.80 1.73 6.27
N MET A 175 8.89 2.10 5.61
CA MET A 175 8.98 3.25 4.72
C MET A 175 8.27 2.96 3.40
N LEU A 176 6.94 2.94 3.47
CA LEU A 176 6.01 2.62 2.39
C LEU A 176 4.88 3.64 2.35
N HIS A 177 4.66 4.22 1.17
CA HIS A 177 3.66 5.27 0.95
C HIS A 177 2.96 5.12 -0.39
N ALA A 178 1.64 4.95 -0.38
CA ALA A 178 0.80 4.90 -1.58
C ALA A 178 0.64 6.32 -2.15
N PHE A 179 1.56 6.73 -3.03
CA PHE A 179 1.65 8.12 -3.45
C PHE A 179 0.85 8.45 -4.70
N LYS A 180 0.55 7.44 -5.55
CA LYS A 180 -0.13 7.69 -6.82
C LYS A 180 -1.21 6.66 -7.13
N LEU A 181 -2.33 7.16 -7.63
CA LEU A 181 -3.47 6.41 -8.16
C LEU A 181 -3.81 6.90 -9.57
N GLU A 182 -4.03 5.97 -10.49
CA GLU A 182 -4.51 6.27 -11.84
C GLU A 182 -5.69 5.33 -12.17
N PHE A 183 -6.83 5.89 -12.56
CA PHE A 183 -8.05 5.13 -12.86
C PHE A 183 -9.05 6.00 -13.63
N GLN A 184 -10.09 5.41 -14.21
CA GLN A 184 -11.18 6.16 -14.82
C GLN A 184 -12.23 6.61 -13.79
N ASN A 185 -12.69 7.84 -13.92
CA ASN A 185 -13.78 8.34 -13.11
C ASN A 185 -15.08 7.55 -13.43
N PRO A 186 -15.74 6.94 -12.43
CA PRO A 186 -16.95 6.14 -12.67
C PRO A 186 -18.14 6.89 -13.27
N LYS A 187 -18.13 8.23 -13.20
CA LYS A 187 -19.22 9.07 -13.72
C LYS A 187 -18.90 9.69 -15.08
N THR A 188 -17.68 10.27 -15.22
CA THR A 188 -17.29 11.01 -16.44
C THR A 188 -16.49 10.17 -17.43
N LEU A 189 -15.97 9.01 -17.00
CA LEU A 189 -15.07 8.11 -17.74
C LEU A 189 -13.72 8.74 -18.10
N GLU A 190 -13.43 9.93 -17.61
CA GLU A 190 -12.14 10.59 -17.77
C GLU A 190 -11.05 9.87 -16.94
N ASN A 191 -9.84 9.85 -17.48
CA ASN A 191 -8.70 9.34 -16.75
C ASN A 191 -8.31 10.30 -15.63
N LEU A 192 -8.29 9.81 -14.41
CA LEU A 192 -7.83 10.53 -13.23
C LEU A 192 -6.45 10.05 -12.84
N LYS A 193 -5.58 11.01 -12.55
CA LYS A 193 -4.26 10.81 -11.95
C LYS A 193 -4.20 11.65 -10.68
N ILE A 194 -3.96 11.00 -9.55
CA ILE A 194 -3.87 11.66 -8.25
C ILE A 194 -2.51 11.31 -7.67
N GLU A 195 -1.74 12.33 -7.33
CA GLU A 195 -0.42 12.20 -6.73
C GLU A 195 -0.35 13.05 -5.46
N ILE A 196 0.37 12.55 -4.47
CA ILE A 196 0.69 13.26 -3.23
C ILE A 196 2.18 13.13 -2.92
N ASP A 197 2.71 14.09 -2.19
CA ASP A 197 4.10 14.05 -1.72
C ASP A 197 4.33 12.93 -0.70
N ILE A 198 5.58 12.46 -0.62
CA ILE A 198 6.02 11.57 0.46
C ILE A 198 5.95 12.29 1.81
N PRO A 199 5.58 11.58 2.90
CA PRO A 199 5.48 12.19 4.23
C PRO A 199 6.85 12.59 4.80
N ILE A 200 6.82 13.43 5.82
CA ILE A 200 8.02 14.07 6.39
C ILE A 200 9.02 13.02 6.88
N ASP A 201 8.56 11.96 7.56
CA ASP A 201 9.42 10.89 8.07
C ASP A 201 10.20 10.17 6.95
N MET A 202 9.61 9.98 5.77
CA MET A 202 10.33 9.46 4.61
C MET A 202 11.34 10.46 4.04
N LYS A 203 10.99 11.76 4.01
CA LYS A 203 11.92 12.82 3.59
C LYS A 203 13.14 12.92 4.51
N GLU A 204 12.95 12.70 5.81
CA GLU A 204 14.04 12.71 6.80
C GLU A 204 14.99 11.52 6.62
N VAL A 205 14.48 10.33 6.32
CA VAL A 205 15.32 9.15 6.03
C VAL A 205 16.18 9.37 4.79
N LEU A 206 15.67 10.07 3.77
CA LEU A 206 16.37 10.32 2.50
C LEU A 206 17.43 11.42 2.59
N LYS A 207 17.33 12.35 3.54
CA LYS A 207 18.35 13.40 3.78
C LYS A 207 19.66 12.81 4.30
#